data_a63c51cb2955bb0a8e21d8df58969f8a
#
_entry.id   a63c51cb2955bb0a8e21d8df58969f8a
#
_cell.length_a   1.000
_cell.length_b   1.000
_cell.length_c   1.000
_cell.angle_alpha   90.00
_cell.angle_beta   90.00
_cell.angle_gamma   90.00
#
_symmetry.space_group_name_H-M   'P 1'
#
loop_
_entity.id
_entity.type
_entity.pdbx_description
1 polymer ?
#
loop_
_entity_poly.entity_id
_entity_poly.type
_entity_poly.pdbx_seq_one_letter_code
_entity_poly.pdbx_strand_id
1 'polypeptide(L)'
;MKKIAGIDGSKGGWVCVSGYENNFKELKFEKLKEFNDIKSKDFDLVLVDIPIGLDINLKKGGRIVDKLARKELLTNKSSIFNAPSRLVLDAKNYAVKHWIYLYG
;
A
#
# COMPACT_ATOMS: atom_id res chain seq x y z
N MET A 1 27.06 -4.46 -2.96
CA MET A 1 25.79 -5.04 -2.45
C MET A 1 24.64 -4.09 -2.74
N LYS A 2 23.51 -4.64 -3.12
CA LYS A 2 22.31 -3.83 -3.37
C LYS A 2 21.66 -3.40 -2.06
N LYS A 3 21.25 -2.15 -2.02
CA LYS A 3 20.49 -1.58 -0.93
C LYS A 3 18.99 -1.66 -1.26
N ILE A 4 18.24 -2.36 -0.42
CA ILE A 4 16.85 -2.69 -0.65
C ILE A 4 15.99 -2.02 0.41
N ALA A 5 14.84 -1.49 0.02
CA ALA A 5 13.85 -0.95 0.93
C ALA A 5 12.47 -1.55 0.71
N GLY A 6 11.78 -1.80 1.80
CA GLY A 6 10.35 -2.11 1.82
C GLY A 6 9.59 -0.94 2.41
N ILE A 7 8.49 -0.55 1.78
CA ILE A 7 7.72 0.63 2.17
C ILE A 7 6.26 0.29 2.32
N ASP A 8 5.70 0.68 3.45
CA ASP A 8 4.28 0.49 3.75
C ASP A 8 3.67 1.79 4.27
N GLY A 9 2.43 2.02 3.93
CA GLY A 9 1.68 3.17 4.42
C GLY A 9 1.39 3.06 5.91
N SER A 10 1.48 4.17 6.61
CA SER A 10 1.16 4.26 8.02
C SER A 10 0.43 5.56 8.32
N LYS A 11 -0.13 5.65 9.52
CA LYS A 11 -0.76 6.89 9.96
C LYS A 11 0.26 8.03 9.96
N GLY A 12 -0.03 9.07 9.20
CA GLY A 12 0.82 10.26 9.12
C GLY A 12 2.03 10.13 8.20
N GLY A 13 2.11 9.06 7.38
CA GLY A 13 3.23 8.93 6.44
C GLY A 13 3.49 7.50 6.01
N TRP A 14 4.75 7.13 5.92
CA TRP A 14 5.21 5.85 5.41
C TRP A 14 6.27 5.26 6.34
N VAL A 15 6.24 3.95 6.48
CA VAL A 15 7.30 3.21 7.17
C VAL A 15 8.23 2.63 6.12
N CYS A 16 9.52 2.90 6.28
CA CYS A 16 10.56 2.40 5.40
C CYS A 16 11.50 1.51 6.18
N VAL A 17 11.63 0.28 5.75
CA VAL A 17 12.61 -0.66 6.30
C VAL A 17 13.64 -0.94 5.23
N SER A 18 14.90 -0.69 5.50
CA SER A 18 15.97 -0.85 4.52
C SER A 18 17.13 -1.66 5.05
N GLY A 19 17.86 -2.26 4.13
CA GLY A 19 19.05 -3.04 4.43
C GLY A 19 19.78 -3.44 3.15
N TYR A 20 20.87 -4.16 3.32
CA TYR A 20 21.63 -4.70 2.20
C TYR A 20 21.23 -6.15 1.94
N GLU A 21 21.20 -6.57 0.69
CA GLU A 21 20.72 -7.90 0.27
C GLU A 21 21.35 -9.07 0.99
N ASN A 22 22.61 -8.92 1.43
CA ASN A 22 23.35 -10.00 2.10
C ASN A 22 23.46 -9.82 3.62
N ASN A 23 22.80 -8.82 4.19
CA ASN A 23 22.88 -8.56 5.62
C ASN A 23 21.54 -8.06 6.18
N PHE A 24 20.67 -9.00 6.54
CA PHE A 24 19.39 -8.69 7.16
C PHE A 24 19.47 -8.53 8.68
N LYS A 25 20.66 -8.60 9.26
CA LYS A 25 20.86 -8.37 10.70
C LYS A 25 20.90 -6.87 11.04
N GLU A 26 21.27 -6.05 10.08
CA GLU A 26 21.35 -4.59 10.24
C GLU A 26 20.29 -3.90 9.40
N LEU A 27 19.05 -3.95 9.87
CA LEU A 27 17.95 -3.26 9.23
C LEU A 27 17.78 -1.86 9.82
N LYS A 28 17.53 -0.91 8.94
CA LYS A 28 17.21 0.47 9.33
C LYS A 28 15.73 0.71 9.19
N PHE A 29 15.11 1.24 10.23
CA PHE A 29 13.70 1.58 10.27
C PHE A 29 13.56 3.10 10.27
N GLU A 30 12.80 3.64 9.32
CA GLU A 30 12.56 5.07 9.21
C GLU A 30 11.07 5.34 8.98
N LYS A 31 10.59 6.46 9.49
CA LYS A 31 9.28 6.98 9.14
C LYS A 31 9.46 8.14 8.16
N LEU A 32 8.79 8.04 7.00
CA LEU A 32 8.83 9.07 5.98
C LEU A 32 7.51 9.84 6.03
N LYS A 33 7.60 11.15 6.03
CA LYS A 33 6.41 12.00 6.00
C LYS A 33 5.77 12.00 4.62
N GLU A 34 6.58 12.08 3.59
CA GLU A 34 6.17 12.11 2.19
C GLU A 34 6.75 10.93 1.43
N PHE A 35 5.98 10.36 0.50
CA PHE A 35 6.48 9.28 -0.34
C PHE A 35 7.69 9.69 -1.16
N ASN A 36 7.72 10.94 -1.63
CA ASN A 36 8.84 11.46 -2.41
C ASN A 36 10.17 11.51 -1.65
N ASP A 37 10.15 11.43 -0.34
CA ASP A 37 11.38 11.40 0.47
C ASP A 37 12.24 10.17 0.15
N ILE A 38 11.66 9.14 -0.46
CA ILE A 38 12.37 7.95 -0.90
C ILE A 38 13.44 8.27 -1.95
N LYS A 39 13.18 9.25 -2.81
CA LYS A 39 14.09 9.61 -3.91
C LYS A 39 15.46 10.08 -3.42
N SER A 40 15.52 10.64 -2.22
CA SER A 40 16.79 11.10 -1.63
C SER A 40 17.59 9.99 -0.96
N LYS A 41 17.05 8.77 -0.86
CA LYS A 41 17.64 7.67 -0.09
C LYS A 41 18.54 6.73 -0.89
N ASP A 42 18.56 6.85 -2.20
CA ASP A 42 19.51 6.14 -3.07
C ASP A 42 19.41 4.60 -2.96
N PHE A 43 18.21 4.08 -2.94
CA PHE A 43 17.98 2.63 -2.93
C PHE A 43 18.12 2.02 -4.32
N ASP A 44 18.69 0.82 -4.40
CA ASP A 44 18.77 0.06 -5.64
C ASP A 44 17.44 -0.61 -6.02
N LEU A 45 16.68 -1.01 -5.01
CA LEU A 45 15.36 -1.63 -5.19
C LEU A 45 14.42 -1.15 -4.10
N VAL A 46 13.22 -0.76 -4.50
CA VAL A 46 12.17 -0.35 -3.56
C VAL A 46 10.93 -1.20 -3.82
N LEU A 47 10.45 -1.86 -2.78
CA LEU A 47 9.20 -2.62 -2.80
C LEU A 47 8.17 -1.83 -2.02
N VAL A 48 7.03 -1.55 -2.64
CA VAL A 48 5.97 -0.73 -2.03
C VAL A 48 4.68 -1.53 -1.98
N ASP A 49 4.06 -1.58 -0.82
CA ASP A 49 2.75 -2.20 -0.64
C ASP A 49 1.67 -1.15 -0.86
N ILE A 50 1.29 -0.97 -2.12
CA ILE A 50 0.20 -0.08 -2.52
C ILE A 50 -0.61 -0.73 -3.64
N PRO A 51 -1.91 -0.45 -3.72
CA PRO A 51 -2.70 -0.87 -4.88
C PRO A 51 -2.29 -0.08 -6.11
N ILE A 52 -2.21 -0.76 -7.25
CA ILE A 52 -1.90 -0.15 -8.55
C ILE A 52 -3.17 -0.18 -9.40
N GLY A 53 -3.45 0.91 -10.10
CA GLY A 53 -4.60 0.99 -10.98
C GLY A 53 -5.92 1.04 -10.24
N LEU A 54 -6.13 2.08 -9.46
CA LEU A 54 -7.39 2.29 -8.74
C LEU A 54 -8.53 2.64 -9.69
N ASP A 55 -9.71 2.06 -9.44
CA ASP A 55 -10.93 2.44 -10.15
C ASP A 55 -11.30 3.89 -9.84
N ILE A 56 -11.90 4.56 -10.82
CA ILE A 56 -12.38 5.94 -10.64
C ILE A 56 -13.60 5.93 -9.74
N ASN A 57 -14.55 5.03 -9.99
CA ASN A 57 -15.81 4.90 -9.27
C ASN A 57 -15.79 3.67 -8.36
N LEU A 58 -16.69 3.69 -7.38
CA LEU A 58 -16.90 2.56 -6.50
C LEU A 58 -17.46 1.35 -7.27
N LYS A 59 -16.90 0.18 -6.94
CA LYS A 59 -17.41 -1.11 -7.42
C LYS A 59 -17.61 -2.03 -6.22
N LYS A 60 -18.76 -2.67 -6.15
CA LYS A 60 -19.05 -3.65 -5.11
C LYS A 60 -18.00 -4.78 -5.16
N GLY A 61 -17.38 -5.06 -4.02
CA GLY A 61 -16.36 -6.11 -3.90
C GLY A 61 -14.97 -5.70 -4.38
N GLY A 62 -14.74 -4.41 -4.68
CA GLY A 62 -13.44 -3.89 -5.08
C GLY A 62 -13.16 -4.01 -6.57
N ARG A 63 -11.90 -3.84 -6.94
CA ARG A 63 -11.45 -3.97 -8.34
C ARG A 63 -11.60 -5.42 -8.82
N ILE A 64 -11.69 -5.58 -10.14
CA ILE A 64 -11.74 -6.93 -10.75
C ILE A 64 -10.53 -7.76 -10.33
N VAL A 65 -9.35 -7.17 -10.27
CA VAL A 65 -8.12 -7.86 -9.87
C VAL A 65 -8.19 -8.34 -8.41
N ASP A 66 -8.82 -7.58 -7.52
CA ASP A 66 -9.00 -7.97 -6.12
C ASP A 66 -9.97 -9.14 -6.00
N LYS A 67 -11.06 -9.12 -6.78
CA LYS A 67 -12.03 -10.22 -6.83
C LYS A 67 -11.42 -11.50 -7.38
N LEU A 68 -10.61 -11.40 -8.44
CA LEU A 68 -9.93 -12.55 -9.02
C LEU A 68 -8.89 -13.14 -8.07
N ALA A 69 -8.14 -12.29 -7.38
CA ALA A 69 -7.18 -12.74 -6.38
C ALA A 69 -7.85 -13.53 -5.27
N ARG A 70 -8.99 -13.03 -4.74
CA ARG A 70 -9.76 -13.74 -3.71
C ARG A 70 -10.29 -15.08 -4.21
N LYS A 71 -10.75 -15.13 -5.48
CA LYS A 71 -11.26 -16.35 -6.10
C LYS A 71 -10.20 -17.43 -6.19
N GLU A 72 -8.95 -17.06 -6.48
CA GLU A 72 -7.84 -17.99 -6.61
C GLU A 72 -7.34 -18.52 -5.26
N LEU A 73 -7.61 -17.84 -4.16
CA LEU A 73 -7.20 -18.29 -2.84
C LEU A 73 -8.11 -19.43 -2.35
N LEU A 74 -7.51 -20.53 -1.92
CA LEU A 74 -8.22 -21.65 -1.29
C LEU A 74 -8.58 -21.30 0.16
N THR A 75 -7.70 -20.55 0.84
CA THR A 75 -7.88 -20.11 2.22
C THR A 75 -7.47 -18.65 2.34
N ASN A 76 -7.80 -18.04 3.47
CA ASN A 76 -7.38 -16.66 3.78
C ASN A 76 -7.85 -15.61 2.74
N LYS A 77 -9.05 -15.80 2.18
CA LYS A 77 -9.62 -14.85 1.20
C LYS A 77 -9.75 -13.44 1.77
N SER A 78 -9.98 -13.32 3.07
CA SER A 78 -10.06 -12.04 3.77
C SER A 78 -8.74 -11.27 3.82
N SER A 79 -7.61 -11.91 3.49
CA SER A 79 -6.32 -11.22 3.35
C SER A 79 -6.29 -10.27 2.16
N ILE A 80 -7.19 -10.45 1.20
CA ILE A 80 -7.29 -9.57 0.03
C ILE A 80 -8.29 -8.47 0.36
N PHE A 81 -7.77 -7.29 0.66
CA PHE A 81 -8.59 -6.11 0.92
C PHE A 81 -9.07 -5.48 -0.37
N ASN A 82 -10.26 -4.90 -0.33
CA ASN A 82 -10.73 -4.09 -1.43
C ASN A 82 -9.92 -2.80 -1.50
N ALA A 83 -9.31 -2.52 -2.66
CA ALA A 83 -8.63 -1.26 -2.85
C ALA A 83 -9.67 -0.13 -2.89
N PRO A 84 -9.39 1.03 -2.27
CA PRO A 84 -10.28 2.17 -2.36
C PRO A 84 -10.35 2.68 -3.80
N SER A 85 -11.50 3.23 -4.19
CA SER A 85 -11.61 3.96 -5.46
C SER A 85 -11.01 5.35 -5.31
N ARG A 86 -10.78 6.02 -6.44
CA ARG A 86 -10.35 7.43 -6.42
C ARG A 86 -11.35 8.33 -5.72
N LEU A 87 -12.64 8.02 -5.83
CA LEU A 87 -13.69 8.74 -5.14
C LEU A 87 -13.49 8.74 -3.62
N VAL A 88 -13.09 7.60 -3.04
CA VAL A 88 -12.79 7.50 -1.60
C VAL A 88 -11.57 8.34 -1.24
N LEU A 89 -10.51 8.25 -2.03
CA LEU A 89 -9.27 9.00 -1.77
C LEU A 89 -9.46 10.51 -1.86
N ASP A 90 -10.36 10.96 -2.72
CA ASP A 90 -10.65 12.38 -2.91
C ASP A 90 -11.62 12.94 -1.87
N ALA A 91 -12.19 12.11 -1.01
CA ALA A 91 -13.10 12.58 0.04
C ALA A 91 -12.37 13.47 1.06
N LYS A 92 -13.06 14.52 1.51
CA LYS A 92 -12.44 15.60 2.28
C LYS A 92 -12.01 15.21 3.70
N ASN A 93 -12.64 14.22 4.31
CA ASN A 93 -12.31 13.81 5.67
C ASN A 93 -12.46 12.30 5.84
N TYR A 94 -11.88 11.80 6.93
CA TYR A 94 -11.87 10.38 7.22
C TYR A 94 -13.26 9.76 7.36
N ALA A 95 -14.18 10.46 7.99
CA ALA A 95 -15.53 9.93 8.20
C ALA A 95 -16.24 9.67 6.87
N VAL A 96 -16.15 10.61 5.92
CA VAL A 96 -16.71 10.46 4.57
C VAL A 96 -16.00 9.34 3.82
N LYS A 97 -14.68 9.29 3.86
CA LYS A 97 -13.87 8.22 3.23
C LYS A 97 -14.30 6.86 3.75
N HIS A 98 -14.42 6.72 5.05
CA HIS A 98 -14.78 5.45 5.69
C HIS A 98 -16.21 5.03 5.29
N TRP A 99 -17.16 5.96 5.30
CA TRP A 99 -18.53 5.69 4.89
C TRP A 99 -18.60 5.22 3.42
N ILE A 100 -17.94 5.94 2.52
CA ILE A 100 -17.89 5.57 1.09
C ILE A 100 -17.26 4.19 0.92
N TYR A 101 -16.20 3.91 1.65
CA TYR A 101 -15.49 2.62 1.57
C TYR A 101 -16.38 1.45 2.00
N LEU A 102 -17.15 1.61 3.09
CA LEU A 102 -17.99 0.55 3.63
C LEU A 102 -19.33 0.39 2.91
N TYR A 103 -19.97 1.49 2.52
CA TYR A 103 -21.37 1.51 2.09
C TYR A 103 -21.58 2.01 0.67
N GLY A 104 -20.56 2.56 0.05
CA GLY A 104 -20.64 3.05 -1.33
C GLY A 104 -20.77 1.97 -2.40
#